data_1215fdb6bb3a78c4b54fd8e444bc7685
#
_entry.id   1215fdb6bb3a78c4b54fd8e444bc7685
#
_cell.length_a   1.000
_cell.length_b   1.000
_cell.length_c   1.000
_cell.angle_alpha   90.00
_cell.angle_beta   90.00
_cell.angle_gamma   90.00
#
_symmetry.space_group_name_H-M   'P 1'
#
loop_
_entity.id
_entity.type
_entity.pdbx_description
1 polymer ?
#
loop_
_entity_poly.entity_id
_entity_poly.type
_entity_poly.pdbx_seq_one_letter_code
_entity_poly.pdbx_strand_id
1 'polypeptide(L)' 'MIEHDSTFRDKVYGFVSQIPEGRVMTYGQLAVLSGHPRAARIVGQIAHFGPIDLPWHRVVNK' A
#
# COMPACT_ATOMS: atom_id res chain seq x y z
N MET A 1 -0.73 -20.09 -4.34
CA MET A 1 0.23 -19.40 -5.00
C MET A 1 -0.15 -18.02 -5.27
N ILE A 2 -1.03 -17.82 -6.10
CA ILE A 2 -1.43 -16.46 -6.41
C ILE A 2 -2.01 -15.77 -5.22
N GLU A 3 -2.54 -16.52 -4.29
CA GLU A 3 -3.12 -15.95 -3.10
C GLU A 3 -2.17 -15.11 -2.30
N HIS A 4 -0.88 -15.45 -2.31
CA HIS A 4 0.08 -14.65 -1.56
C HIS A 4 0.09 -13.23 -2.03
N ASP A 5 0.22 -13.03 -3.33
CA ASP A 5 0.29 -11.70 -3.89
C ASP A 5 -1.02 -10.98 -3.72
N SER A 6 -2.13 -11.70 -3.90
CA SER A 6 -3.44 -11.11 -3.70
C SER A 6 -3.64 -10.66 -2.27
N THR A 7 -3.22 -11.49 -1.32
CA THR A 7 -3.40 -11.16 0.08
C THR A 7 -2.60 -9.93 0.46
N PHE A 8 -1.35 -9.85 0.01
CA PHE A 8 -0.54 -8.69 0.31
C PHE A 8 -1.14 -7.43 -0.31
N ARG A 9 -1.54 -7.53 -1.56
CA ARG A 9 -2.13 -6.41 -2.27
C ARG A 9 -3.43 -5.96 -1.60
N ASP A 10 -4.24 -6.90 -1.18
CA ASP A 10 -5.50 -6.58 -0.51
C ASP A 10 -5.26 -5.85 0.80
N LYS A 11 -4.24 -6.28 1.55
CA LYS A 11 -3.89 -5.59 2.79
C LYS A 11 -3.43 -4.17 2.51
N VAL A 12 -2.61 -3.99 1.49
CA VAL A 12 -2.16 -2.65 1.12
C VAL A 12 -3.35 -1.77 0.76
N TYR A 13 -4.27 -2.28 -0.05
CA TYR A 13 -5.47 -1.52 -0.41
C TYR A 13 -6.27 -1.13 0.83
N GLY A 14 -6.42 -2.07 1.76
CA GLY A 14 -7.16 -1.81 2.98
C GLY A 14 -6.55 -0.70 3.81
N PHE A 15 -5.23 -0.73 3.98
CA PHE A 15 -4.56 0.31 4.74
C PHE A 15 -4.62 1.66 4.04
N VAL A 16 -4.44 1.66 2.72
CA VAL A 16 -4.51 2.92 1.97
C VAL A 16 -5.90 3.54 2.09
N SER A 17 -6.94 2.72 2.00
CA SER A 17 -8.30 3.24 2.08
C SER A 17 -8.62 3.85 3.43
N GLN A 18 -7.84 3.52 4.45
CA GLN A 18 -8.06 4.01 5.80
C GLN A 18 -7.22 5.24 6.15
N ILE A 19 -6.37 5.70 5.24
CA ILE A 19 -5.58 6.90 5.52
C ILE A 19 -6.51 8.09 5.58
N PRO A 20 -6.61 8.77 6.73
CA PRO A 20 -7.54 9.88 6.84
C PRO A 20 -7.07 11.09 6.05
N GLU A 21 -7.99 11.94 5.74
CA GLU A 21 -7.70 13.20 5.08
C GLU A 21 -6.70 13.99 5.92
N GLY A 22 -5.69 14.55 5.28
CA GLY A 22 -4.67 15.32 5.99
C GLY A 22 -3.54 14.50 6.56
N ARG A 23 -3.58 13.18 6.38
CA ARG A 23 -2.51 12.29 6.84
C ARG A 23 -1.87 11.61 5.64
N VAL A 24 -0.63 11.17 5.85
CA VAL A 24 0.09 10.43 4.81
C VAL A 24 0.75 9.21 5.45
N MET A 25 1.04 8.22 4.60
CA MET A 25 1.84 7.07 4.97
C MET A 25 2.94 6.88 3.94
N THR A 26 4.04 6.30 4.37
CA THR A 26 5.10 5.98 3.43
C THR A 26 4.90 4.58 2.86
N TYR A 27 5.53 4.32 1.73
CA TYR A 27 5.52 2.97 1.16
C TYR A 27 6.09 1.97 2.15
N GLY A 28 7.13 2.37 2.87
CA GLY A 28 7.73 1.48 3.86
C GLY A 28 6.77 1.13 4.99
N GLN A 29 6.00 2.12 5.46
CA GLN A 29 5.02 1.87 6.50
C GLN A 29 3.95 0.89 6.03
N LEU A 30 3.47 1.07 4.81
CA LEU A 30 2.48 0.15 4.24
C LEU A 30 3.04 -1.26 4.15
N ALA A 31 4.30 -1.39 3.75
CA ALA A 31 4.92 -2.70 3.65
C ALA A 31 4.98 -3.38 5.01
N VAL A 32 5.40 -2.64 6.04
CA VAL A 32 5.47 -3.18 7.40
C VAL A 32 4.11 -3.63 7.87
N LEU A 33 3.10 -2.77 7.73
CA LEU A 33 1.76 -3.08 8.20
C LEU A 33 1.16 -4.26 7.46
N SER A 34 1.54 -4.44 6.21
CA SER A 34 1.02 -5.54 5.40
C SER A 34 1.81 -6.83 5.59
N GLY A 35 2.81 -6.82 6.48
CA GLY A 35 3.50 -8.03 6.85
C GLY A 35 4.79 -8.31 6.11
N HIS A 36 5.24 -7.40 5.26
CA HIS A 36 6.45 -7.61 4.46
C HIS A 36 7.32 -6.35 4.48
N PRO A 37 8.09 -6.14 5.56
CA PRO A 37 8.80 -4.87 5.75
C PRO A 37 9.79 -4.52 4.66
N ARG A 38 10.21 -5.50 3.87
CA ARG A 38 11.17 -5.23 2.79
C ARG A 38 10.51 -5.03 1.45
N ALA A 39 9.20 -4.93 1.41
CA ALA A 39 8.46 -4.90 0.15
C ALA A 39 8.00 -3.50 -0.24
N ALA A 40 8.71 -2.46 0.20
CA ALA A 40 8.31 -1.10 -0.15
C ALA A 40 8.26 -0.88 -1.65
N ARG A 41 9.21 -1.46 -2.39
CA ARG A 41 9.23 -1.35 -3.84
C ARG A 41 7.99 -1.99 -4.45
N ILE A 42 7.57 -3.12 -3.90
CA ILE A 42 6.38 -3.80 -4.41
C ILE A 42 5.14 -2.97 -4.12
N VAL A 43 5.10 -2.33 -2.95
CA VAL A 43 3.99 -1.42 -2.65
C VAL A 43 3.93 -0.30 -3.68
N GLY A 44 5.09 0.23 -4.07
CA GLY A 44 5.13 1.25 -5.12
C GLY A 44 4.55 0.75 -6.43
N GLN A 45 4.84 -0.49 -6.81
CA GLN A 45 4.28 -1.08 -8.02
C GLN A 45 2.77 -1.27 -7.88
N ILE A 46 2.32 -1.72 -6.72
CA ILE A 46 0.89 -1.88 -6.45
C ILE A 46 0.19 -0.53 -6.59
N ALA A 47 0.82 0.53 -6.08
CA ALA A 47 0.24 1.87 -6.20
C ALA A 47 0.11 2.30 -7.65
N HIS A 48 1.13 1.99 -8.44
CA HIS A 48 1.13 2.38 -9.85
C HIS A 48 -0.01 1.74 -10.63
N PHE A 49 -0.35 0.50 -10.29
CA PHE A 49 -1.37 -0.25 -11.01
C PHE A 49 -2.66 -0.41 -10.22
N GLY A 50 -2.77 0.25 -9.08
CA GLY A 50 -3.91 0.06 -8.19
C GLY A 50 -5.15 0.83 -8.64
N PRO A 51 -6.26 0.62 -7.93
CA PRO A 51 -7.50 1.33 -8.23
C PRO A 51 -7.32 2.83 -8.07
N ILE A 52 -7.84 3.57 -9.02
CA ILE A 52 -7.66 5.02 -8.98
C ILE A 52 -8.55 5.69 -7.95
N ASP A 53 -9.52 4.99 -7.42
CA ASP A 53 -10.40 5.57 -6.41
C ASP A 53 -9.83 5.48 -4.99
N LEU A 54 -8.65 4.86 -4.82
CA LEU A 54 -7.99 4.87 -3.52
C LEU A 54 -7.12 6.12 -3.39
N PRO A 55 -6.92 6.61 -2.16
CA PRO A 55 -6.17 7.87 -1.96
C PRO A 55 -4.65 7.66 -2.05
N TRP A 56 -4.17 7.26 -3.21
CA TRP A 56 -2.74 7.03 -3.41
C TRP A 56 -1.92 8.29 -3.21
N HIS A 57 -2.54 9.46 -3.37
CA HIS A 57 -1.84 10.71 -3.14
C HIS A 57 -1.43 10.90 -1.68
N ARG A 58 -1.99 10.09 -0.77
CA ARG A 58 -1.60 10.10 0.63
C ARG A 58 -0.49 9.10 0.95
N VAL A 59 -0.01 8.40 -0.05
CA VAL A 59 1.11 7.48 0.10
C VAL A 59 2.33 8.14 -0.51
N VAL A 60 3.37 8.30 0.28
CA VAL A 60 4.51 9.09 -0.14
C VAL A 60 5.79 8.29 0.01
N ASN A 61 6.81 8.79 -0.66
CA ASN A 61 8.12 8.20 -0.63
C ASN A 61 8.87 8.93 0.45
N LYS A 62 8.86 8.39 1.59
CA LYS A 62 9.61 8.88 2.67
C LYS A 62 10.19 10.33 2.66
#